data_c284148bc1cba55e8711fa62dca10ef8
#
_entry.id   c284148bc1cba55e8711fa62dca10ef8
#
_cell.length_a   1.000
_cell.length_b   1.000
_cell.length_c   1.000
_cell.angle_alpha   90.00
_cell.angle_beta   90.00
_cell.angle_gamma   90.00
#
_symmetry.space_group_name_H-M   'P 1'
#
loop_
_entity.id
_entity.type
_entity.pdbx_description
1 polymer ?
#
loop_
_entity_poly.entity_id
_entity_poly.type
_entity_poly.pdbx_seq_one_letter_code
_entity_poly.pdbx_strand_id
1 'polypeptide(L)'
;MQDSQFPKMIRVKQQFNHQRVSNISHQITRQIKDLSPXMSXXPGXTVAVAXSSRGLTDYPEIVXAIVDNLKKMKLXPFLVPAMGSHGAGTAAGQERVLLHLGLTQEAVGAKIMSSLDVVDLGKTKEGIPVMVDRFA
;
A
#
# COMPACT_ATOMS: atom_id res chain seq x y z
N MET A 1 -11.14 10.75 -47.36
CA MET A 1 -11.04 10.01 -46.06
C MET A 1 -9.81 9.13 -46.12
N GLN A 2 -8.82 9.39 -45.27
CA GLN A 2 -7.66 8.49 -45.18
C GLN A 2 -8.11 7.21 -44.49
N ASP A 3 -7.92 6.08 -45.17
CA ASP A 3 -8.14 4.76 -44.55
C ASP A 3 -7.20 4.62 -43.35
N SER A 4 -7.75 4.76 -42.14
CA SER A 4 -6.99 4.53 -40.93
C SER A 4 -6.79 3.02 -40.80
N GLN A 5 -5.62 2.53 -41.22
CA GLN A 5 -5.26 1.12 -41.01
C GLN A 5 -4.91 0.93 -39.53
N PHE A 6 -5.73 0.16 -38.82
CA PHE A 6 -5.41 -0.23 -37.45
C PHE A 6 -4.15 -1.13 -37.47
N PRO A 7 -3.30 -1.01 -36.47
CA PRO A 7 -2.12 -1.88 -36.38
C PRO A 7 -2.53 -3.35 -36.31
N LYS A 8 -1.73 -4.20 -36.92
CA LYS A 8 -2.00 -5.65 -36.89
C LYS A 8 -1.81 -6.16 -35.48
N MET A 9 -2.78 -6.95 -35.02
CA MET A 9 -2.73 -7.59 -33.72
C MET A 9 -2.10 -8.98 -33.85
N ILE A 10 -1.22 -9.34 -32.95
CA ILE A 10 -0.64 -10.67 -32.88
C ILE A 10 -1.02 -11.31 -31.53
N ARG A 11 -1.22 -12.61 -31.57
CA ARG A 11 -1.51 -13.36 -30.36
C ARG A 11 -0.19 -13.68 -29.65
N VAL A 12 -0.07 -13.27 -28.40
CA VAL A 12 1.12 -13.60 -27.59
C VAL A 12 0.71 -14.45 -26.39
N LYS A 13 1.55 -15.39 -26.03
CA LYS A 13 1.41 -16.21 -24.82
C LYS A 13 2.56 -15.84 -23.89
N GLN A 14 2.21 -15.24 -22.77
CA GLN A 14 3.19 -14.86 -21.76
C GLN A 14 3.31 -15.99 -20.74
N GLN A 15 4.54 -16.40 -20.46
CA GLN A 15 4.82 -17.40 -19.42
C GLN A 15 5.40 -16.68 -18.21
N PHE A 16 4.75 -16.87 -17.06
CA PHE A 16 5.20 -16.26 -15.80
C PHE A 16 5.91 -17.33 -14.96
N ASN A 17 6.91 -16.91 -14.23
CA ASN A 17 7.50 -17.78 -13.21
C ASN A 17 6.53 -17.85 -12.03
N HIS A 18 6.12 -19.05 -11.66
CA HIS A 18 5.10 -19.30 -10.64
C HIS A 18 5.73 -19.63 -9.27
N GLN A 19 6.95 -19.16 -9.01
CA GLN A 19 7.53 -19.33 -7.68
C GLN A 19 6.66 -18.64 -6.63
N ARG A 20 6.35 -19.37 -5.57
CA ARG A 20 5.49 -18.91 -4.50
C ARG A 20 6.27 -18.89 -3.18
N VAL A 21 6.03 -17.85 -2.39
CA VAL A 21 6.58 -17.77 -1.04
C VAL A 21 5.82 -18.75 -0.16
N SER A 22 6.53 -19.70 0.44
CA SER A 22 5.91 -20.76 1.25
C SER A 22 5.56 -20.31 2.67
N ASN A 23 6.21 -19.28 3.18
CA ASN A 23 5.96 -18.77 4.54
C ASN A 23 6.08 -17.24 4.52
N ILE A 24 4.94 -16.61 4.28
CA ILE A 24 4.83 -15.15 4.12
C ILE A 24 5.30 -14.45 5.40
N SER A 25 4.77 -14.86 6.56
CA SER A 25 5.08 -14.23 7.85
C SER A 25 6.58 -14.26 8.14
N HIS A 26 7.24 -15.40 7.90
CA HIS A 26 8.68 -15.53 8.10
C HIS A 26 9.46 -14.59 7.16
N GLN A 27 9.09 -14.55 5.89
CA GLN A 27 9.78 -13.70 4.91
C GLN A 27 9.62 -12.22 5.25
N ILE A 28 8.40 -11.79 5.63
CA ILE A 28 8.15 -10.40 6.02
C ILE A 28 8.98 -10.06 7.27
N THR A 29 8.99 -10.95 8.27
CA THR A 29 9.76 -10.73 9.50
C THR A 29 11.25 -10.55 9.18
N ARG A 30 11.80 -11.41 8.32
CA ARG A 30 13.20 -11.32 7.92
C ARG A 30 13.49 -9.98 7.24
N GLN A 31 12.65 -9.61 6.27
CA GLN A 31 12.86 -8.37 5.50
C GLN A 31 12.75 -7.12 6.39
N ILE A 32 11.78 -7.09 7.30
CA ILE A 32 11.65 -5.95 8.23
C ILE A 32 12.86 -5.88 9.16
N LYS A 33 13.34 -7.02 9.64
CA LYS A 33 14.55 -7.07 10.48
C LYS A 33 15.77 -6.53 9.72
N ASP A 34 15.91 -6.90 8.45
CA ASP A 34 17.03 -6.44 7.63
C ASP A 34 16.94 -4.93 7.34
N LEU A 35 15.72 -4.39 7.26
CA LEU A 35 15.48 -2.96 7.04
C LEU A 35 15.57 -2.13 8.34
N SER A 36 15.35 -2.75 9.50
CA SER A 36 15.19 -2.06 10.78
C SER A 36 16.37 -1.16 11.18
N PRO A 37 17.63 -1.48 10.87
CA PRO A 37 18.73 -0.51 11.10
C PRO A 37 18.60 0.83 10.38
N UNK A 38 17.78 0.75 9.46
CA UNK A 38 17.62 1.91 8.75
C UNK A 38 16.44 2.69 9.18
N MET A 39 15.84 2.11 9.88
CA MET A 39 14.59 2.73 10.30
C MET A 39 14.83 3.51 11.60
N SER A 40 14.71 4.82 11.52
CA SER A 40 14.91 5.68 12.71
C SER A 40 13.61 5.86 13.51
N UNK A 41 12.79 4.93 13.74
CA UNK A 41 11.62 4.98 14.40
C UNK A 41 11.80 4.83 15.88
N UNK A 42 11.37 5.48 16.67
CA UNK A 42 11.38 5.42 18.03
C UNK A 42 10.17 4.71 18.46
N PRO A 43 10.27 4.01 19.57
CA PRO A 43 9.06 3.39 20.09
C PRO A 43 7.94 4.40 20.37
N GLY A 44 6.73 4.09 19.94
CA GLY A 44 5.57 4.99 20.04
C GLY A 44 5.27 5.83 18.79
N UNK A 45 5.96 5.85 17.87
CA UNK A 45 5.73 6.49 16.71
C UNK A 45 4.67 5.76 15.96
N THR A 46 4.07 6.62 15.22
CA THR A 46 3.08 6.08 14.31
C THR A 46 3.72 5.74 12.95
N VAL A 47 3.15 4.71 12.26
CA VAL A 47 3.64 4.30 10.93
C VAL A 47 2.45 4.14 10.01
N ALA A 48 2.38 4.97 8.96
CA ALA A 48 1.38 4.85 7.91
C ALA A 48 1.81 3.72 6.95
N VAL A 49 0.99 2.67 6.86
CA VAL A 49 1.21 1.55 5.93
C VAL A 49 0.31 1.79 4.72
N ALA A 50 0.94 2.11 3.60
CA ALA A 50 0.20 2.42 2.38
C ALA A 50 -0.32 1.17 1.68
N UNK A 51 -1.66 1.05 1.61
CA UNK A 51 -2.28 -0.03 1.09
C UNK A 51 -2.78 0.32 -0.23
N SER A 52 -2.55 -0.51 -1.35
CA SER A 52 -2.96 -0.26 -2.75
C SER A 52 -4.37 -0.77 -3.03
N SER A 53 -4.96 -0.33 -4.14
CA SER A 53 -6.29 -0.78 -4.58
C SER A 53 -6.27 -2.12 -5.30
N ARG A 54 -5.08 -2.62 -5.64
CA ARG A 54 -4.96 -3.90 -6.36
C ARG A 54 -4.74 -5.03 -5.37
N GLY A 55 -5.60 -6.04 -5.47
CA GLY A 55 -5.45 -7.22 -4.64
C GLY A 55 -4.17 -7.97 -4.98
N LEU A 56 -3.54 -8.48 -3.95
CA LEU A 56 -2.41 -9.40 -4.05
C LEU A 56 -2.87 -10.75 -3.51
N THR A 57 -2.29 -11.82 -4.00
CA THR A 57 -2.50 -13.13 -3.38
C THR A 57 -2.06 -13.04 -1.91
N ASP A 58 -2.90 -13.53 -1.02
CA ASP A 58 -2.64 -13.54 0.42
C ASP A 58 -2.44 -12.14 1.03
N TYR A 59 -3.11 -11.11 0.45
CA TYR A 59 -2.92 -9.70 0.85
C TYR A 59 -3.17 -9.46 2.35
N PRO A 60 -4.27 -9.96 2.95
CA PRO A 60 -4.46 -9.76 4.39
C PRO A 60 -3.33 -10.40 5.22
N GLU A 61 -2.84 -11.59 4.83
CA GLU A 61 -1.73 -12.25 5.53
C GLU A 61 -0.44 -11.42 5.45
N ILE A 62 -0.16 -10.85 4.28
CA ILE A 62 1.01 -9.97 4.09
C ILE A 62 0.89 -8.76 5.02
N VAL A 63 -0.25 -8.12 5.00
CA VAL A 63 -0.48 -6.92 5.83
C VAL A 63 -0.50 -7.27 7.33
N UNK A 64 -1.00 -8.29 7.80
CA UNK A 64 -0.99 -8.71 9.02
C UNK A 64 0.27 -8.85 9.54
N ALA A 65 1.21 -9.53 8.66
CA ALA A 65 2.60 -9.78 9.10
C ALA A 65 3.39 -8.48 9.24
N ILE A 66 3.17 -7.52 8.34
CA ILE A 66 3.82 -6.19 8.43
C ILE A 66 3.39 -5.50 9.74
N VAL A 67 2.08 -5.42 10.00
CA VAL A 67 1.52 -4.77 11.19
C VAL A 67 2.09 -5.41 12.48
N ASP A 68 2.11 -6.74 12.55
CA ASP A 68 2.60 -7.45 13.71
C ASP A 68 4.08 -7.15 13.99
N ASN A 69 4.90 -7.10 12.95
CA ASN A 69 6.32 -6.79 13.12
C ASN A 69 6.52 -5.35 13.58
N LEU A 70 5.76 -4.40 13.02
CA LEU A 70 5.83 -3.01 13.45
C LEU A 70 5.40 -2.87 14.93
N LYS A 71 4.36 -3.60 15.34
CA LYS A 71 3.94 -3.63 16.76
C LYS A 71 5.01 -4.22 17.68
N LYS A 72 5.69 -5.29 17.25
CA LYS A 72 6.83 -5.86 18.01
C LYS A 72 7.95 -4.85 18.19
N MET A 73 8.10 -3.93 17.25
CA MET A 73 9.05 -2.82 17.34
C MET A 73 8.51 -1.66 18.19
N LYS A 74 7.35 -1.85 18.84
CA LYS A 74 6.66 -0.85 19.68
C LYS A 74 6.23 0.39 18.88
N LEU A 75 5.84 0.17 17.63
CA LEU A 75 5.31 1.22 16.75
C LEU A 75 3.80 1.11 16.66
N UNK A 76 3.01 2.00 16.14
CA UNK A 76 1.84 2.06 16.05
C UNK A 76 1.42 2.07 14.78
N PRO A 77 1.32 1.09 14.01
CA PRO A 77 0.92 1.13 12.61
C PRO A 77 -0.57 1.39 12.39
N PHE A 78 -0.87 2.05 11.29
CA PHE A 78 -2.24 2.22 10.77
C PHE A 78 -2.18 2.15 9.25
N LEU A 79 -3.33 1.86 8.59
CA LEU A 79 -3.39 1.72 7.14
C LEU A 79 -3.90 3.01 6.52
N VAL A 80 -3.28 3.43 5.42
CA VAL A 80 -3.77 4.56 4.62
C VAL A 80 -3.99 4.11 3.18
N PRO A 81 -5.10 4.50 2.53
CA PRO A 81 -5.26 4.23 1.11
C PRO A 81 -4.24 5.02 0.29
N ALA A 82 -3.57 4.35 -0.64
CA ALA A 82 -2.62 4.97 -1.56
C ALA A 82 -2.99 4.51 -2.98
N MET A 83 -4.12 5.01 -3.48
CA MET A 83 -4.74 4.45 -4.66
C MET A 83 -5.28 5.51 -5.65
N GLY A 84 -4.86 6.77 -5.48
CA GLY A 84 -5.23 7.84 -6.42
C GLY A 84 -6.74 8.07 -6.47
N SER A 85 -7.33 8.02 -7.66
CA SER A 85 -8.76 8.28 -7.86
C SER A 85 -9.66 7.07 -7.64
N HIS A 86 -9.13 5.91 -7.26
CA HIS A 86 -9.94 4.73 -7.00
C HIS A 86 -10.91 4.98 -5.83
N GLY A 87 -11.92 4.15 -5.68
CA GLY A 87 -12.96 4.37 -4.68
C GLY A 87 -13.79 5.61 -4.97
N ALA A 88 -13.99 5.92 -6.26
CA ALA A 88 -14.71 7.11 -6.73
C ALA A 88 -14.08 8.42 -6.22
N GLY A 89 -12.78 8.41 -5.91
CA GLY A 89 -12.09 9.60 -5.43
C GLY A 89 -12.63 10.14 -4.10
N THR A 90 -13.14 9.25 -3.23
CA THR A 90 -13.66 9.66 -1.92
C THR A 90 -12.98 8.83 -0.82
N ALA A 91 -12.82 9.43 0.36
CA ALA A 91 -12.23 8.75 1.51
C ALA A 91 -13.00 7.47 1.86
N ALA A 92 -14.35 7.56 1.94
CA ALA A 92 -15.19 6.40 2.23
C ALA A 92 -15.12 5.33 1.13
N GLY A 93 -15.02 5.76 -0.12
CA GLY A 93 -14.87 4.83 -1.25
C GLY A 93 -13.55 4.07 -1.20
N GLN A 94 -12.46 4.78 -0.90
CA GLN A 94 -11.14 4.16 -0.77
C GLN A 94 -11.09 3.17 0.40
N GLU A 95 -11.69 3.55 1.54
CA GLU A 95 -11.81 2.64 2.67
C GLU A 95 -12.57 1.37 2.27
N ARG A 96 -13.72 1.50 1.57
CA ARG A 96 -14.48 0.34 1.09
C ARG A 96 -13.65 -0.57 0.18
N VAL A 97 -12.79 0.00 -0.67
CA VAL A 97 -11.90 -0.81 -1.52
C VAL A 97 -10.99 -1.69 -0.65
N LEU A 98 -10.39 -1.11 0.39
CA LEU A 98 -9.51 -1.90 1.28
C LEU A 98 -10.31 -2.99 2.03
N LEU A 99 -11.51 -2.66 2.51
CA LEU A 99 -12.37 -3.64 3.19
C LEU A 99 -12.75 -4.80 2.25
N HIS A 100 -13.07 -4.51 0.97
CA HIS A 100 -13.36 -5.56 -0.02
C HIS A 100 -12.14 -6.45 -0.32
N LEU A 101 -10.93 -5.92 -0.13
CA LEU A 101 -9.69 -6.69 -0.28
C LEU A 101 -9.36 -7.49 0.99
N GLY A 102 -10.25 -7.48 1.99
CA GLY A 102 -10.08 -8.23 3.24
C GLY A 102 -9.21 -7.52 4.28
N LEU A 103 -8.87 -6.24 4.05
CA LEU A 103 -8.03 -5.50 4.98
C LEU A 103 -8.91 -4.83 6.06
N THR A 104 -9.56 -5.64 6.89
CA THR A 104 -10.34 -5.13 8.02
C THR A 104 -9.44 -4.99 9.25
N GLN A 105 -9.85 -4.16 10.20
CA GLN A 105 -9.08 -4.01 11.45
C GLN A 105 -8.92 -5.35 12.17
N GLU A 106 -9.94 -6.20 12.11
CA GLU A 106 -9.90 -7.52 12.75
C GLU A 106 -8.91 -8.46 12.05
N ALA A 107 -8.85 -8.40 10.72
CA ALA A 107 -8.00 -9.29 9.93
C ALA A 107 -6.52 -8.89 10.02
N VAL A 108 -6.24 -7.59 10.04
CA VAL A 108 -4.84 -7.12 9.94
C VAL A 108 -4.33 -6.44 11.21
N GLY A 109 -5.20 -6.22 12.21
CA GLY A 109 -4.79 -5.68 13.49
C GLY A 109 -4.49 -4.18 13.50
N ALA A 110 -4.88 -3.41 12.47
CA ALA A 110 -4.60 -1.98 12.38
C ALA A 110 -5.81 -1.25 11.80
N LYS A 111 -6.05 -0.03 12.25
CA LYS A 111 -7.17 0.80 11.75
C LYS A 111 -6.85 1.30 10.36
N ILE A 112 -7.88 1.47 9.53
CA ILE A 112 -7.79 2.24 8.29
C ILE A 112 -8.06 3.71 8.64
N MET A 113 -7.18 4.60 8.22
CA MET A 113 -7.36 6.05 8.32
C MET A 113 -7.38 6.59 6.91
N SER A 114 -8.57 6.94 6.44
CA SER A 114 -8.79 7.39 5.06
C SER A 114 -9.19 8.86 5.05
N SER A 115 -8.49 9.65 4.26
CA SER A 115 -8.75 11.08 4.10
C SER A 115 -8.41 11.50 2.67
N LEU A 116 -8.92 12.64 2.24
CA LEU A 116 -8.45 13.33 1.04
C LEU A 116 -7.86 14.70 1.40
N ASP A 117 -7.83 15.01 2.71
CA ASP A 117 -7.18 16.23 3.17
C ASP A 117 -5.66 16.07 3.05
N VAL A 118 -5.00 17.14 2.67
CA VAL A 118 -3.55 17.12 2.49
C VAL A 118 -2.89 18.22 3.32
N VAL A 119 -1.63 18.00 3.64
CA VAL A 119 -0.75 19.00 4.24
C VAL A 119 0.22 19.46 3.15
N ASP A 120 0.35 20.77 2.98
CA ASP A 120 1.29 21.36 2.04
C ASP A 120 2.67 21.43 2.70
N LEU A 121 3.62 20.70 2.14
CA LEU A 121 5.01 20.66 2.61
C LEU A 121 5.92 21.64 1.86
N GLY A 122 5.35 22.48 0.98
CA GLY A 122 6.11 23.45 0.19
C GLY A 122 6.34 22.97 -1.24
N LYS A 123 7.50 23.29 -1.80
CA LYS A 123 7.81 23.00 -3.21
C LYS A 123 9.19 22.37 -3.35
N THR A 124 9.34 21.53 -4.38
CA THR A 124 10.66 21.05 -4.78
C THR A 124 11.50 22.20 -5.36
N LYS A 125 12.78 21.93 -5.62
CA LYS A 125 13.68 22.91 -6.26
C LYS A 125 13.18 23.33 -7.65
N GLU A 126 12.41 22.47 -8.31
CA GLU A 126 11.83 22.74 -9.63
C GLU A 126 10.49 23.47 -9.54
N GLY A 127 10.01 23.82 -8.34
CA GLY A 127 8.79 24.57 -8.14
C GLY A 127 7.52 23.73 -8.06
N ILE A 128 7.63 22.41 -7.99
CA ILE A 128 6.47 21.49 -7.94
C ILE A 128 5.95 21.45 -6.51
N PRO A 129 4.64 21.72 -6.27
CA PRO A 129 4.09 21.64 -4.92
C PRO A 129 4.10 20.20 -4.40
N VAL A 130 4.41 20.04 -3.10
CA VAL A 130 4.48 18.73 -2.43
C VAL A 130 3.33 18.67 -1.43
N MET A 131 2.36 17.80 -1.72
CA MET A 131 1.18 17.58 -0.88
C MET A 131 1.22 16.15 -0.36
N VAL A 132 1.00 15.97 0.94
CA VAL A 132 1.01 14.65 1.58
C VAL A 132 -0.31 14.48 2.34
N ASP A 133 -0.85 13.25 2.34
CA ASP A 133 -2.06 12.95 3.11
C ASP A 133 -1.86 13.36 4.57
N ARG A 134 -2.91 13.92 5.18
CA ARG A 134 -2.83 14.47 6.55
C ARG A 134 -2.49 13.43 7.62
N PHE A 135 -2.70 12.15 7.33
CA PHE A 135 -2.40 11.06 8.27
C PHE A 135 -1.04 10.41 8.02
N ALA A 136 -0.41 10.66 6.83
CA ALA A 136 0.85 10.00 6.46
C ALA A 136 2.09 10.76 6.91
#